data_e9ccfd92f7484189fb1ec32a87cd708c
#
_entry.id   e9ccfd92f7484189fb1ec32a87cd708c
#
_cell.length_a   1.000
_cell.length_b   1.000
_cell.length_c   1.000
_cell.angle_alpha   90.00
_cell.angle_beta   90.00
_cell.angle_gamma   90.00
#
_symmetry.space_group_name_H-M   'P 1'
#
loop_
_entity.id
_entity.type
_entity.pdbx_description
1 polymer ?
#
loop_
_entity_poly.entity_id
_entity_poly.type
_entity_poly.pdbx_seq_one_letter_code
_entity_poly.pdbx_strand_id
1 'polypeptide(L)'
;MNPRKRYYCACPTKMPSAQNVIPKLIFDTDPGVDDVLGLLLLLASSEAELALITVTFGNTELQHAYTNVLKVYQLVLDHLERYPNDRNRFPNLKSRPKLCSGATGPLSGIPHLAKYFHGPDGLSDISTTHPEFDIRDPSALSEVLQESNVPAEDAIIELLLEDPEDSVTVLAVGPLTNIARAWLKNPQALQRARRIIVMGGALDAPGNTSATAEFNFYADPEAAAIVMDAAKSGGINLYLAPLDITTQHGVLYTHLIHPKLLDGPLLNGRELAQMMSPLRAFTSAFLYRVRRVTRELGQADVFDMHDPLAVWAGLVHAGSPRHAPLVKGWGAEQRDFLIERKGEYTKGMCVVDRRGGTDKTGGVRDIDGIQGIDKANSRPNVGVKVLTLTPGLAAIEDLIIEKLFWDLRQTI
;
A
#
# COMPACT_ATOMS: atom_id res chain seq x y z
N MET A 1 31.42 -34.94 -60.43
CA MET A 1 30.13 -35.04 -59.66
C MET A 1 30.45 -35.00 -58.21
N ASN A 2 30.07 -33.94 -57.54
CA ASN A 2 30.46 -33.64 -56.11
C ASN A 2 29.20 -33.75 -55.25
N PRO A 3 29.13 -34.60 -54.20
CA PRO A 3 27.94 -34.74 -53.38
C PRO A 3 27.87 -33.60 -52.35
N ARG A 4 26.75 -32.88 -52.35
CA ARG A 4 26.41 -31.81 -51.45
C ARG A 4 26.29 -32.33 -50.02
N LYS A 5 27.09 -31.82 -49.09
CA LYS A 5 26.94 -31.99 -47.66
C LYS A 5 25.71 -31.20 -47.18
N ARG A 6 24.72 -31.89 -46.60
CA ARG A 6 23.59 -31.28 -45.85
C ARG A 6 24.09 -30.94 -44.48
N TYR A 7 24.08 -29.66 -44.13
CA TYR A 7 24.22 -29.20 -42.76
C TYR A 7 22.88 -29.38 -42.03
N TYR A 8 22.84 -30.26 -41.04
CA TYR A 8 21.75 -30.32 -40.09
C TYR A 8 21.90 -29.13 -39.16
N CYS A 9 20.93 -28.20 -39.20
CA CYS A 9 20.80 -27.15 -38.22
C CYS A 9 20.29 -27.80 -36.93
N ALA A 10 21.10 -27.80 -35.87
CA ALA A 10 20.67 -28.25 -34.52
C ALA A 10 19.58 -27.29 -34.02
N CYS A 11 18.41 -27.85 -33.75
CA CYS A 11 17.30 -27.16 -33.11
C CYS A 11 17.74 -26.69 -31.72
N PRO A 12 17.48 -25.45 -31.31
CA PRO A 12 17.88 -24.98 -30.01
C PRO A 12 17.13 -25.78 -28.92
N THR A 13 17.89 -26.21 -27.96
CA THR A 13 17.46 -26.86 -26.72
C THR A 13 16.25 -26.14 -26.10
N LYS A 14 15.22 -26.90 -25.75
CA LYS A 14 14.04 -26.45 -24.99
C LYS A 14 14.51 -25.55 -23.85
N MET A 15 14.06 -24.29 -23.84
CA MET A 15 14.15 -23.48 -22.65
C MET A 15 13.51 -24.25 -21.48
N PRO A 16 14.13 -24.24 -20.29
CA PRO A 16 13.49 -24.81 -19.12
C PRO A 16 12.12 -24.14 -18.96
N SER A 17 11.09 -24.95 -18.73
CA SER A 17 9.76 -24.47 -18.34
C SER A 17 9.92 -23.47 -17.21
N ALA A 18 9.33 -22.28 -17.34
CA ALA A 18 9.30 -21.31 -16.26
C ALA A 18 8.79 -22.06 -15.01
N GLN A 19 9.68 -22.27 -14.05
CA GLN A 19 9.29 -22.74 -12.73
C GLN A 19 8.24 -21.73 -12.26
N ASN A 20 7.12 -22.22 -11.71
CA ASN A 20 6.10 -21.39 -11.05
C ASN A 20 6.74 -20.75 -9.80
N VAL A 21 7.52 -19.70 -10.00
CA VAL A 21 8.06 -18.89 -8.90
C VAL A 21 6.89 -18.10 -8.35
N ILE A 22 6.53 -18.34 -7.10
CA ILE A 22 5.52 -17.53 -6.41
C ILE A 22 6.06 -16.09 -6.37
N PRO A 23 5.32 -15.11 -6.89
CA PRO A 23 5.75 -13.72 -6.85
C PRO A 23 5.86 -13.25 -5.41
N LYS A 24 6.85 -12.39 -5.12
CA LYS A 24 7.07 -11.85 -3.79
C LYS A 24 6.56 -10.42 -3.67
N LEU A 25 6.18 -10.05 -2.46
CA LEU A 25 5.74 -8.71 -2.08
C LEU A 25 6.65 -8.12 -1.00
N ILE A 26 6.95 -6.84 -1.16
CA ILE A 26 7.41 -5.94 -0.09
C ILE A 26 6.21 -5.08 0.29
N PHE A 27 5.94 -4.93 1.57
CA PHE A 27 4.91 -4.05 2.10
C PHE A 27 5.54 -2.96 2.94
N ASP A 28 5.62 -1.74 2.39
CA ASP A 28 6.11 -0.53 3.07
C ASP A 28 4.91 0.27 3.57
N THR A 29 4.80 0.45 4.90
CA THR A 29 3.56 0.82 5.58
C THR A 29 3.85 1.65 6.83
N ASP A 30 2.89 2.46 7.28
CA ASP A 30 2.90 3.23 8.54
C ASP A 30 1.69 2.86 9.44
N PRO A 31 1.58 1.58 9.88
CA PRO A 31 0.36 0.93 10.31
C PRO A 31 -0.61 1.77 11.13
N GLY A 32 -1.58 2.34 10.40
CA GLY A 32 -2.82 2.88 10.87
C GLY A 32 -3.96 1.90 10.62
N VAL A 33 -5.19 2.39 10.64
CA VAL A 33 -6.39 1.55 10.60
C VAL A 33 -6.62 0.87 9.25
N ASP A 34 -6.33 1.52 8.14
CA ASP A 34 -6.45 0.97 6.78
C ASP A 34 -5.23 0.14 6.37
N ASP A 35 -4.01 0.53 6.78
CA ASP A 35 -2.81 -0.32 6.67
C ASP A 35 -3.03 -1.69 7.29
N VAL A 36 -3.64 -1.73 8.48
CA VAL A 36 -3.93 -2.99 9.18
C VAL A 36 -4.89 -3.87 8.40
N LEU A 37 -5.92 -3.30 7.77
CA LEU A 37 -6.79 -4.06 6.86
C LEU A 37 -6.02 -4.54 5.64
N GLY A 38 -5.11 -3.71 5.09
CA GLY A 38 -4.20 -4.08 4.01
C GLY A 38 -3.28 -5.25 4.38
N LEU A 39 -2.66 -5.20 5.58
CA LEU A 39 -1.81 -6.28 6.08
C LEU A 39 -2.59 -7.58 6.31
N LEU A 40 -3.78 -7.49 6.92
CA LEU A 40 -4.66 -8.65 7.10
C LEU A 40 -5.04 -9.27 5.74
N LEU A 41 -5.33 -8.44 4.74
CA LEU A 41 -5.62 -8.90 3.38
C LEU A 41 -4.42 -9.62 2.76
N LEU A 42 -3.19 -9.11 2.94
CA LEU A 42 -1.96 -9.79 2.51
C LEU A 42 -1.79 -11.13 3.21
N LEU A 43 -1.99 -11.19 4.53
CA LEU A 43 -1.88 -12.44 5.29
C LEU A 43 -2.91 -13.49 4.84
N ALA A 44 -4.11 -13.05 4.45
CA ALA A 44 -5.20 -13.89 3.97
C ALA A 44 -5.12 -14.23 2.47
N SER A 45 -4.07 -13.82 1.76
CA SER A 45 -3.92 -13.98 0.31
C SER A 45 -2.83 -14.99 -0.04
N SER A 46 -3.08 -15.80 -1.07
CA SER A 46 -2.15 -16.82 -1.58
C SER A 46 -1.56 -16.46 -2.94
N GLU A 47 -1.93 -15.33 -3.50
CA GLU A 47 -1.58 -14.86 -4.84
C GLU A 47 -0.09 -14.47 -4.95
N ALA A 48 0.53 -14.12 -3.82
CA ALA A 48 1.94 -13.79 -3.69
C ALA A 48 2.44 -14.07 -2.27
N GLU A 49 3.75 -14.26 -2.13
CA GLU A 49 4.44 -14.41 -0.85
C GLU A 49 4.77 -13.02 -0.28
N LEU A 50 4.32 -12.74 0.95
CA LEU A 50 4.76 -11.56 1.70
C LEU A 50 6.17 -11.84 2.26
N ALA A 51 7.19 -11.26 1.64
CA ALA A 51 8.60 -11.55 1.96
C ALA A 51 9.24 -10.53 2.90
N LEU A 52 8.80 -9.26 2.84
CA LEU A 52 9.36 -8.17 3.63
C LEU A 52 8.25 -7.18 4.01
N ILE A 53 8.27 -6.76 5.28
CA ILE A 53 7.49 -5.64 5.80
C ILE A 53 8.48 -4.57 6.26
N THR A 54 8.35 -3.36 5.74
CA THR A 54 9.12 -2.18 6.16
C THR A 54 8.18 -1.15 6.75
N VAL A 55 8.55 -0.58 7.89
CA VAL A 55 7.70 0.36 8.62
C VAL A 55 8.28 1.75 8.57
N THR A 56 7.43 2.75 8.38
CA THR A 56 7.79 4.16 8.43
C THR A 56 6.92 4.92 9.44
N PHE A 57 7.29 6.15 9.77
CA PHE A 57 6.40 7.10 10.45
C PHE A 57 5.27 7.53 9.52
N GLY A 58 4.20 8.07 10.07
CA GLY A 58 3.12 8.67 9.28
C GLY A 58 1.83 8.74 10.12
N ASN A 59 0.98 7.73 10.06
CA ASN A 59 -0.25 7.66 10.86
C ASN A 59 0.02 7.81 12.34
N THR A 60 1.17 7.29 12.80
CA THR A 60 1.70 7.46 14.16
C THR A 60 3.24 7.48 14.13
N GLU A 61 3.86 7.54 15.30
CA GLU A 61 5.31 7.42 15.44
C GLU A 61 5.78 6.02 15.05
N LEU A 62 6.98 5.90 14.47
CA LEU A 62 7.56 4.64 14.00
C LEU A 62 7.45 3.51 15.03
N GLN A 63 7.68 3.80 16.33
CA GLN A 63 7.64 2.77 17.37
C GLN A 63 6.24 2.17 17.54
N HIS A 64 5.19 3.01 17.50
CA HIS A 64 3.81 2.54 17.55
C HIS A 64 3.42 1.80 16.26
N ALA A 65 3.80 2.35 15.11
CA ALA A 65 3.59 1.72 13.81
C ALA A 65 4.21 0.32 13.76
N TYR A 66 5.45 0.16 14.22
CA TYR A 66 6.11 -1.14 14.32
C TYR A 66 5.36 -2.11 15.24
N THR A 67 4.96 -1.63 16.44
CA THR A 67 4.19 -2.41 17.39
C THR A 67 2.85 -2.84 16.81
N ASN A 68 2.21 -2.02 15.97
CA ASN A 68 0.94 -2.33 15.33
C ASN A 68 1.06 -3.53 14.36
N VAL A 69 2.18 -3.68 13.65
CA VAL A 69 2.45 -4.90 12.87
C VAL A 69 2.47 -6.13 13.78
N LEU A 70 3.19 -6.06 14.90
CA LEU A 70 3.27 -7.17 15.86
C LEU A 70 1.89 -7.53 16.43
N LYS A 71 1.05 -6.52 16.74
CA LYS A 71 -0.33 -6.73 17.21
C LYS A 71 -1.19 -7.46 16.18
N VAL A 72 -1.04 -7.15 14.89
CA VAL A 72 -1.77 -7.84 13.82
C VAL A 72 -1.39 -9.34 13.78
N TYR A 73 -0.11 -9.64 13.88
CA TYR A 73 0.35 -11.04 13.92
C TYR A 73 -0.15 -11.76 15.18
N GLN A 74 -0.05 -11.12 16.37
CA GLN A 74 -0.60 -11.67 17.62
C GLN A 74 -2.09 -11.94 17.48
N LEU A 75 -2.85 -11.01 16.92
CA LEU A 75 -4.29 -11.16 16.67
C LEU A 75 -4.61 -12.38 15.81
N VAL A 76 -3.86 -12.59 14.71
CA VAL A 76 -4.09 -13.73 13.82
C VAL A 76 -3.75 -15.04 14.53
N LEU A 77 -2.69 -15.08 15.35
CA LEU A 77 -2.37 -16.26 16.18
C LEU A 77 -3.48 -16.54 17.19
N ASP A 78 -3.99 -15.54 17.89
CA ASP A 78 -5.12 -15.66 18.83
C ASP A 78 -6.40 -16.15 18.15
N HIS A 79 -6.63 -15.67 16.92
CA HIS A 79 -7.74 -16.15 16.11
C HIS A 79 -7.59 -17.63 15.79
N LEU A 80 -6.40 -18.06 15.37
CA LEU A 80 -6.11 -19.44 15.02
C LEU A 80 -6.05 -20.38 16.21
N GLU A 81 -5.71 -19.91 17.39
CA GLU A 81 -5.84 -20.68 18.63
C GLU A 81 -7.31 -21.03 18.90
N ARG A 82 -8.20 -20.06 18.73
CA ARG A 82 -9.65 -20.24 18.94
C ARG A 82 -10.33 -20.96 17.76
N TYR A 83 -9.83 -20.77 16.53
CA TYR A 83 -10.38 -21.32 15.29
C TYR A 83 -9.29 -22.01 14.45
N PRO A 84 -8.79 -23.19 14.89
CA PRO A 84 -7.66 -23.87 14.22
C PRO A 84 -7.93 -24.24 12.76
N ASN A 85 -9.19 -24.43 12.40
CA ASN A 85 -9.61 -24.76 11.02
C ASN A 85 -9.40 -23.60 10.03
N ASP A 86 -9.25 -22.37 10.54
CA ASP A 86 -9.04 -21.18 9.71
C ASP A 86 -7.57 -20.98 9.31
N ARG A 87 -6.64 -21.86 9.72
CA ARG A 87 -5.22 -21.77 9.40
C ARG A 87 -4.93 -21.62 7.89
N ASN A 88 -5.71 -22.27 7.05
CA ASN A 88 -5.55 -22.18 5.60
C ASN A 88 -6.05 -20.85 5.01
N ARG A 89 -6.75 -20.03 5.79
CA ARG A 89 -7.20 -18.69 5.40
C ARG A 89 -6.09 -17.65 5.50
N PHE A 90 -5.00 -17.96 6.20
CA PHE A 90 -3.84 -17.07 6.38
C PHE A 90 -2.55 -17.73 5.83
N PRO A 91 -2.47 -17.98 4.51
CA PRO A 91 -1.35 -18.70 3.91
C PRO A 91 -0.01 -17.99 4.10
N ASN A 92 0.00 -16.65 4.14
CA ASN A 92 1.21 -15.85 4.30
C ASN A 92 1.79 -15.82 5.74
N LEU A 93 1.15 -16.43 6.73
CA LEU A 93 1.82 -16.72 8.00
C LEU A 93 3.00 -17.69 7.84
N LYS A 94 2.98 -18.53 6.78
CA LYS A 94 4.05 -19.49 6.51
C LYS A 94 5.27 -18.85 5.85
N SER A 95 5.12 -17.68 5.24
CA SER A 95 6.22 -16.98 4.57
C SER A 95 7.25 -16.43 5.55
N ARG A 96 6.83 -16.15 6.79
CA ARG A 96 7.66 -15.59 7.85
C ARG A 96 8.45 -14.36 7.37
N PRO A 97 7.77 -13.29 6.93
CA PRO A 97 8.44 -12.14 6.34
C PRO A 97 9.42 -11.49 7.30
N LYS A 98 10.47 -10.89 6.74
CA LYS A 98 11.36 -10.02 7.51
C LYS A 98 10.60 -8.73 7.87
N LEU A 99 10.68 -8.28 9.13
CA LEU A 99 10.14 -7.00 9.60
C LEU A 99 11.27 -6.05 9.93
N CYS A 100 11.32 -4.89 9.27
CA CYS A 100 12.38 -3.91 9.40
C CYS A 100 11.84 -2.52 9.76
N SER A 101 12.50 -1.87 10.70
CA SER A 101 12.24 -0.45 11.02
C SER A 101 12.86 0.46 9.97
N GLY A 102 12.15 1.53 9.62
CA GLY A 102 12.59 2.52 8.64
C GLY A 102 12.66 3.94 9.21
N ALA A 103 12.13 4.89 8.45
CA ALA A 103 12.23 6.30 8.76
C ALA A 103 11.41 6.70 10.00
N THR A 104 12.01 7.51 10.87
CA THR A 104 11.34 8.13 12.02
C THR A 104 10.74 9.51 11.69
N GLY A 105 10.98 9.99 10.47
CA GLY A 105 10.52 11.30 10.00
C GLY A 105 10.88 11.52 8.53
N PRO A 106 10.41 12.62 7.93
CA PRO A 106 10.60 12.94 6.51
C PRO A 106 12.07 13.17 6.16
N LEU A 107 12.37 13.14 4.85
CA LEU A 107 13.72 13.52 4.35
C LEU A 107 14.09 14.95 4.72
N SER A 108 13.08 15.83 4.83
CA SER A 108 13.29 17.22 5.25
C SER A 108 12.10 17.74 6.06
N GLY A 109 12.41 18.57 7.07
CA GLY A 109 11.38 19.19 7.91
C GLY A 109 11.03 18.39 9.17
N ILE A 110 9.85 18.66 9.72
CA ILE A 110 9.34 18.06 10.96
C ILE A 110 8.29 17.00 10.62
N PRO A 111 8.29 15.85 11.31
CA PRO A 111 7.25 14.84 11.12
C PRO A 111 5.85 15.42 11.34
N HIS A 112 4.95 15.12 10.43
CA HIS A 112 3.51 15.34 10.57
C HIS A 112 2.84 13.98 10.74
N LEU A 113 2.03 13.84 11.79
CA LEU A 113 1.41 12.57 12.16
C LEU A 113 -0.12 12.69 12.11
N ALA A 114 -0.80 11.66 11.61
CA ALA A 114 -2.25 11.64 11.49
C ALA A 114 -2.97 11.19 12.79
N LYS A 115 -2.41 11.51 13.97
CA LYS A 115 -2.97 11.15 15.29
C LYS A 115 -4.41 11.63 15.49
N TYR A 116 -4.83 12.69 14.81
CA TYR A 116 -6.20 13.21 14.88
C TYR A 116 -7.22 12.18 14.36
N PHE A 117 -6.86 11.38 13.37
CA PHE A 117 -7.69 10.36 12.76
C PHE A 117 -7.42 8.96 13.35
N HIS A 118 -6.18 8.50 13.31
CA HIS A 118 -5.78 7.16 13.72
C HIS A 118 -5.59 6.99 15.24
N GLY A 119 -5.59 8.08 16.03
CA GLY A 119 -5.26 8.06 17.47
C GLY A 119 -3.75 8.10 17.73
N PRO A 120 -3.33 8.41 18.97
CA PRO A 120 -1.93 8.44 19.37
C PRO A 120 -1.16 7.15 19.08
N ASP A 121 -1.78 5.98 19.26
CA ASP A 121 -1.17 4.68 18.99
C ASP A 121 -1.31 4.21 17.52
N GLY A 122 -1.98 4.98 16.67
CA GLY A 122 -2.25 4.64 15.27
C GLY A 122 -3.43 3.67 15.06
N LEU A 123 -3.99 3.10 16.12
CA LEU A 123 -5.09 2.14 16.08
C LEU A 123 -6.25 2.56 16.99
N SER A 124 -6.64 3.85 16.98
CA SER A 124 -7.80 4.36 17.71
C SER A 124 -7.69 4.23 19.23
N ASP A 125 -6.47 4.31 19.77
CA ASP A 125 -6.14 4.17 21.19
C ASP A 125 -6.51 2.79 21.77
N ILE A 126 -6.53 1.72 20.95
CA ILE A 126 -6.83 0.38 21.43
C ILE A 126 -5.82 -0.12 22.47
N SER A 127 -4.59 0.37 22.46
CA SER A 127 -3.59 0.08 23.49
C SER A 127 -4.07 0.47 24.91
N THR A 128 -4.93 1.48 25.02
CA THR A 128 -5.51 1.93 26.28
C THR A 128 -6.91 1.37 26.50
N THR A 129 -7.73 1.33 25.46
CA THR A 129 -9.15 0.94 25.57
C THR A 129 -9.34 -0.58 25.55
N HIS A 130 -8.44 -1.31 24.90
CA HIS A 130 -8.51 -2.76 24.70
C HIS A 130 -7.12 -3.41 24.88
N PRO A 131 -6.51 -3.36 26.09
CA PRO A 131 -5.17 -3.91 26.33
C PRO A 131 -5.06 -5.43 26.07
N GLU A 132 -6.18 -6.14 25.97
CA GLU A 132 -6.21 -7.55 25.57
C GLU A 132 -5.70 -7.80 24.15
N PHE A 133 -5.63 -6.78 23.29
CA PHE A 133 -5.02 -6.86 21.96
C PHE A 133 -3.52 -6.52 21.95
N ASP A 134 -2.91 -6.28 23.12
CA ASP A 134 -1.48 -6.10 23.21
C ASP A 134 -0.72 -7.42 23.02
N ILE A 135 0.57 -7.29 22.70
CA ILE A 135 1.46 -8.43 22.47
C ILE A 135 1.63 -9.19 23.79
N ARG A 136 1.33 -10.49 23.77
CA ARG A 136 1.40 -11.36 24.93
C ARG A 136 2.52 -12.38 24.86
N ASP A 137 2.80 -12.90 23.69
CA ASP A 137 3.82 -13.94 23.47
C ASP A 137 4.77 -13.56 22.30
N PRO A 138 5.86 -12.81 22.59
CA PRO A 138 6.85 -12.49 21.59
C PRO A 138 7.53 -13.74 21.00
N SER A 139 7.58 -14.87 21.73
CA SER A 139 8.21 -16.11 21.22
C SER A 139 7.38 -16.74 20.12
N ALA A 140 6.06 -16.77 20.26
CA ALA A 140 5.16 -17.26 19.20
C ALA A 140 5.21 -16.38 17.94
N LEU A 141 5.41 -15.07 18.08
CA LEU A 141 5.58 -14.16 16.94
C LEU A 141 6.82 -14.50 16.12
N SER A 142 7.91 -14.93 16.77
CA SER A 142 9.15 -15.29 16.08
C SER A 142 9.03 -16.50 15.15
N GLU A 143 7.99 -17.30 15.28
CA GLU A 143 7.70 -18.42 14.38
C GLU A 143 7.10 -17.99 13.05
N VAL A 144 6.38 -16.85 13.04
CA VAL A 144 5.61 -16.37 11.89
C VAL A 144 6.13 -15.04 11.32
N LEU A 145 7.05 -14.37 12.01
CA LEU A 145 7.63 -13.08 11.63
C LEU A 145 9.10 -13.04 12.03
N GLN A 146 9.97 -12.49 11.20
CA GLN A 146 11.39 -12.34 11.48
C GLN A 146 11.73 -10.87 11.70
N GLU A 147 11.81 -10.44 12.97
CA GLU A 147 12.31 -9.09 13.27
C GLU A 147 13.79 -8.95 12.87
N SER A 148 14.14 -7.78 12.34
CA SER A 148 15.49 -7.51 11.81
C SER A 148 15.91 -6.08 12.14
N ASN A 149 17.18 -5.90 12.49
CA ASN A 149 17.79 -4.60 12.72
C ASN A 149 18.35 -3.96 11.43
N VAL A 150 18.16 -4.59 10.28
CA VAL A 150 18.55 -4.01 8.99
C VAL A 150 17.62 -2.81 8.71
N PRO A 151 18.13 -1.62 8.36
CA PRO A 151 17.31 -0.49 7.98
C PRO A 151 16.37 -0.84 6.82
N ALA A 152 15.16 -0.29 6.82
CA ALA A 152 14.13 -0.60 5.81
C ALA A 152 14.64 -0.43 4.38
N GLU A 153 15.31 0.69 4.08
CA GLU A 153 15.88 0.96 2.76
C GLU A 153 16.91 -0.08 2.32
N ASP A 154 17.70 -0.59 3.26
CA ASP A 154 18.68 -1.64 2.96
C ASP A 154 18.01 -2.98 2.74
N ALA A 155 17.02 -3.34 3.55
CA ALA A 155 16.26 -4.57 3.39
C ALA A 155 15.50 -4.62 2.05
N ILE A 156 14.94 -3.47 1.60
CA ILE A 156 14.32 -3.33 0.28
C ILE A 156 15.35 -3.59 -0.82
N ILE A 157 16.53 -2.95 -0.74
CA ILE A 157 17.62 -3.10 -1.72
C ILE A 157 18.10 -4.56 -1.75
N GLU A 158 18.37 -5.15 -0.59
CA GLU A 158 18.83 -6.54 -0.46
C GLU A 158 17.86 -7.49 -1.16
N LEU A 159 16.56 -7.45 -0.81
CA LEU A 159 15.56 -8.35 -1.38
C LEU A 159 15.44 -8.19 -2.90
N LEU A 160 15.46 -6.95 -3.42
CA LEU A 160 15.39 -6.69 -4.86
C LEU A 160 16.63 -7.15 -5.63
N LEU A 161 17.80 -7.20 -4.98
CA LEU A 161 19.04 -7.68 -5.60
C LEU A 161 19.18 -9.20 -5.50
N GLU A 162 18.72 -9.82 -4.42
CA GLU A 162 18.80 -11.26 -4.18
C GLU A 162 17.82 -12.05 -5.04
N ASP A 163 16.61 -11.53 -5.22
CA ASP A 163 15.59 -12.20 -6.01
C ASP A 163 15.77 -11.93 -7.53
N PRO A 164 15.23 -12.81 -8.38
CA PRO A 164 15.24 -12.59 -9.83
C PRO A 164 14.61 -11.25 -10.19
N GLU A 165 15.15 -10.60 -11.23
CA GLU A 165 14.55 -9.39 -11.77
C GLU A 165 13.09 -9.65 -12.17
N ASP A 166 12.22 -8.65 -11.96
CA ASP A 166 10.78 -8.74 -12.24
C ASP A 166 10.03 -9.83 -11.42
N SER A 167 10.56 -10.26 -10.27
CA SER A 167 9.88 -11.22 -9.39
C SER A 167 9.19 -10.58 -8.19
N VAL A 168 9.63 -9.38 -7.79
CA VAL A 168 9.17 -8.69 -6.57
C VAL A 168 8.31 -7.48 -6.92
N THR A 169 7.16 -7.34 -6.28
CA THR A 169 6.32 -6.14 -6.30
C THR A 169 6.43 -5.40 -4.97
N VAL A 170 6.60 -4.09 -5.02
CA VAL A 170 6.62 -3.21 -3.83
C VAL A 170 5.26 -2.55 -3.69
N LEU A 171 4.66 -2.67 -2.51
CA LEU A 171 3.45 -1.97 -2.10
C LEU A 171 3.86 -0.91 -1.08
N ALA A 172 3.78 0.36 -1.43
CA ALA A 172 4.11 1.48 -0.55
C ALA A 172 2.82 2.25 -0.23
N VAL A 173 2.33 2.08 0.99
CA VAL A 173 1.04 2.66 1.41
C VAL A 173 1.21 3.77 2.46
N GLY A 174 2.41 3.99 2.99
CA GLY A 174 2.78 5.10 3.85
C GLY A 174 3.58 6.21 3.14
N PRO A 175 4.10 7.20 3.89
CA PRO A 175 5.04 8.20 3.38
C PRO A 175 6.24 7.56 2.70
N LEU A 176 6.59 8.02 1.50
CA LEU A 176 7.55 7.37 0.61
C LEU A 176 9.02 7.46 1.05
N THR A 177 9.28 7.80 2.31
CA THR A 177 10.62 8.06 2.83
C THR A 177 11.57 6.88 2.68
N ASN A 178 11.12 5.65 3.00
CA ASN A 178 11.93 4.43 2.86
C ASN A 178 12.24 4.16 1.38
N ILE A 179 11.25 4.29 0.51
CA ILE A 179 11.38 4.07 -0.94
C ILE A 179 12.33 5.11 -1.56
N ALA A 180 12.21 6.37 -1.17
CA ALA A 180 13.10 7.44 -1.63
C ALA A 180 14.54 7.22 -1.17
N ARG A 181 14.77 6.81 0.09
CA ARG A 181 16.09 6.46 0.61
C ARG A 181 16.70 5.28 -0.16
N ALA A 182 15.91 4.23 -0.40
CA ALA A 182 16.35 3.08 -1.19
C ALA A 182 16.72 3.49 -2.62
N TRP A 183 15.92 4.35 -3.26
CA TRP A 183 16.20 4.88 -4.60
C TRP A 183 17.49 5.70 -4.62
N LEU A 184 17.66 6.64 -3.69
CA LEU A 184 18.86 7.49 -3.61
C LEU A 184 20.12 6.68 -3.36
N LYS A 185 20.01 5.58 -2.58
CA LYS A 185 21.13 4.71 -2.24
C LYS A 185 21.50 3.74 -3.36
N ASN A 186 20.52 3.14 -4.00
CA ASN A 186 20.72 2.18 -5.09
C ASN A 186 19.56 2.20 -6.10
N PRO A 187 19.57 3.11 -7.09
CA PRO A 187 18.53 3.16 -8.12
C PRO A 187 18.38 1.85 -8.89
N GLN A 188 19.49 1.14 -9.14
CA GLN A 188 19.49 -0.11 -9.90
C GLN A 188 18.70 -1.21 -9.20
N ALA A 189 18.71 -1.25 -7.87
CA ALA A 189 17.89 -2.20 -7.13
C ALA A 189 16.39 -1.96 -7.36
N LEU A 190 15.94 -0.71 -7.23
CA LEU A 190 14.52 -0.36 -7.42
C LEU A 190 14.06 -0.59 -8.88
N GLN A 191 14.95 -0.45 -9.85
CA GLN A 191 14.68 -0.74 -11.26
C GLN A 191 14.35 -2.21 -11.50
N ARG A 192 14.79 -3.12 -10.65
CA ARG A 192 14.51 -4.57 -10.74
C ARG A 192 13.12 -4.94 -10.25
N ALA A 193 12.44 -4.06 -9.51
CA ALA A 193 11.07 -4.30 -9.06
C ALA A 193 10.14 -4.52 -10.27
N ARG A 194 9.30 -5.54 -10.19
CA ARG A 194 8.25 -5.80 -11.20
C ARG A 194 7.31 -4.62 -11.31
N ARG A 195 6.80 -4.15 -10.19
CA ARG A 195 5.97 -2.96 -10.03
C ARG A 195 6.23 -2.34 -8.68
N ILE A 196 6.06 -1.04 -8.61
CA ILE A 196 5.91 -0.32 -7.35
C ILE A 196 4.50 0.27 -7.37
N ILE A 197 3.64 -0.12 -6.44
CA ILE A 197 2.28 0.40 -6.31
C ILE A 197 2.27 1.30 -5.09
N VAL A 198 1.91 2.55 -5.30
CA VAL A 198 1.92 3.60 -4.27
C VAL A 198 0.49 4.04 -3.99
N MET A 199 0.07 4.00 -2.72
CA MET A 199 -1.08 4.75 -2.25
C MET A 199 -0.61 6.15 -1.85
N GLY A 200 -1.17 7.19 -2.44
CA GLY A 200 -0.83 8.57 -2.11
C GLY A 200 -1.22 9.59 -3.16
N GLY A 201 -1.19 10.83 -2.77
CA GLY A 201 -1.49 11.96 -3.65
C GLY A 201 -2.96 12.18 -3.95
N ALA A 202 -3.26 13.39 -4.41
CA ALA A 202 -4.56 13.80 -4.94
C ALA A 202 -4.32 14.69 -6.15
N LEU A 203 -4.87 14.32 -7.32
CA LEU A 203 -4.65 15.04 -8.57
C LEU A 203 -5.85 15.94 -8.90
N ASP A 204 -7.03 15.36 -8.98
CA ASP A 204 -8.29 16.02 -9.31
C ASP A 204 -9.26 15.98 -8.12
N ALA A 205 -9.07 15.08 -7.16
CA ALA A 205 -9.79 15.03 -5.89
C ALA A 205 -9.25 16.08 -4.91
N PRO A 206 -10.04 16.53 -3.93
CA PRO A 206 -9.54 17.32 -2.80
C PRO A 206 -8.56 16.48 -1.95
N GLY A 207 -7.71 17.16 -1.17
CA GLY A 207 -6.89 16.49 -0.17
C GLY A 207 -7.69 15.99 1.03
N ASN A 208 -7.06 15.13 1.84
CA ASN A 208 -7.63 14.59 3.08
C ASN A 208 -6.94 15.13 4.34
N THR A 209 -5.70 15.63 4.22
CA THR A 209 -4.96 16.24 5.35
C THR A 209 -4.87 17.76 5.26
N SER A 210 -4.89 18.30 4.05
CA SER A 210 -5.10 19.71 3.76
C SER A 210 -6.11 19.84 2.61
N ALA A 211 -6.52 21.05 2.28
CA ALA A 211 -7.46 21.27 1.16
C ALA A 211 -6.92 20.73 -0.19
N THR A 212 -5.61 20.57 -0.33
CA THR A 212 -4.95 20.29 -1.60
C THR A 212 -4.07 19.05 -1.59
N ALA A 213 -3.78 18.48 -0.43
CA ALA A 213 -2.81 17.38 -0.32
C ALA A 213 -3.37 16.16 0.40
N GLU A 214 -3.03 15.00 -0.14
CA GLU A 214 -3.17 13.71 0.50
C GLU A 214 -2.07 13.55 1.56
N PHE A 215 -2.36 12.76 2.62
CA PHE A 215 -1.56 12.66 3.82
C PHE A 215 -0.13 12.15 3.57
N ASN A 216 0.08 11.06 2.84
CA ASN A 216 1.39 10.46 2.62
C ASN A 216 2.34 11.42 1.89
N PHE A 217 1.81 12.13 0.88
CA PHE A 217 2.57 13.13 0.14
C PHE A 217 2.79 14.41 0.96
N TYR A 218 1.85 14.77 1.82
CA TYR A 218 2.00 15.88 2.76
C TYR A 218 3.04 15.58 3.85
N ALA A 219 3.07 14.35 4.36
CA ALA A 219 3.98 13.94 5.43
C ALA A 219 5.46 13.99 4.98
N ASP A 220 5.76 13.55 3.74
CA ASP A 220 7.10 13.68 3.15
C ASP A 220 7.04 14.07 1.65
N PRO A 221 6.81 15.36 1.34
CA PRO A 221 6.70 15.79 -0.05
C PRO A 221 8.04 15.72 -0.82
N GLU A 222 9.17 15.73 -0.12
CA GLU A 222 10.49 15.55 -0.74
C GLU A 222 10.65 14.11 -1.23
N ALA A 223 10.30 13.13 -0.40
CA ALA A 223 10.33 11.73 -0.79
C ALA A 223 9.35 11.43 -1.93
N ALA A 224 8.12 11.98 -1.85
CA ALA A 224 7.12 11.86 -2.90
C ALA A 224 7.65 12.42 -4.24
N ALA A 225 8.27 13.60 -4.23
CA ALA A 225 8.86 14.20 -5.43
C ALA A 225 9.97 13.33 -6.04
N ILE A 226 10.90 12.83 -5.23
CA ILE A 226 12.00 11.96 -5.67
C ILE A 226 11.46 10.70 -6.35
N VAL A 227 10.49 10.02 -5.73
CA VAL A 227 9.93 8.77 -6.25
C VAL A 227 9.10 9.02 -7.53
N MET A 228 8.29 10.09 -7.55
CA MET A 228 7.52 10.46 -8.75
C MET A 228 8.43 10.87 -9.91
N ASP A 229 9.51 11.59 -9.67
CA ASP A 229 10.50 11.95 -10.71
C ASP A 229 11.23 10.71 -11.24
N ALA A 230 11.55 9.73 -10.37
CA ALA A 230 12.08 8.45 -10.79
C ALA A 230 11.11 7.67 -11.70
N ALA A 231 9.81 7.72 -11.39
CA ALA A 231 8.77 7.10 -12.24
C ALA A 231 8.63 7.81 -13.58
N LYS A 232 8.59 9.15 -13.60
CA LYS A 232 8.51 9.96 -14.83
C LYS A 232 9.68 9.74 -15.77
N SER A 233 10.89 9.62 -15.23
CA SER A 233 12.08 9.34 -16.04
C SER A 233 12.12 7.92 -16.61
N GLY A 234 11.14 7.07 -16.28
CA GLY A 234 11.12 5.66 -16.66
C GLY A 234 12.12 4.80 -15.86
N GLY A 235 12.66 5.34 -14.76
CA GLY A 235 13.60 4.65 -13.89
C GLY A 235 12.94 3.49 -13.13
N ILE A 236 11.66 3.62 -12.77
CA ILE A 236 10.89 2.59 -12.06
C ILE A 236 9.51 2.37 -12.71
N ASN A 237 8.99 1.16 -12.58
CA ASN A 237 7.65 0.81 -13.08
C ASN A 237 6.61 1.06 -11.98
N LEU A 238 6.20 2.32 -11.79
CA LEU A 238 5.30 2.74 -10.72
C LEU A 238 3.87 2.93 -11.21
N TYR A 239 2.92 2.54 -10.36
CA TYR A 239 1.49 2.82 -10.46
C TYR A 239 1.04 3.56 -9.19
N LEU A 240 0.43 4.71 -9.36
CA LEU A 240 -0.10 5.54 -8.28
C LEU A 240 -1.59 5.28 -8.09
N ALA A 241 -2.01 5.00 -6.87
CA ALA A 241 -3.41 4.92 -6.43
C ALA A 241 -3.75 6.17 -5.58
N PRO A 242 -4.14 7.30 -6.20
CA PRO A 242 -4.41 8.54 -5.48
C PRO A 242 -5.82 8.55 -4.87
N LEU A 243 -6.14 9.58 -4.08
CA LEU A 243 -7.49 9.80 -3.55
C LEU A 243 -8.56 9.80 -4.64
N ASP A 244 -8.21 10.22 -5.85
CA ASP A 244 -9.09 10.23 -7.03
C ASP A 244 -9.75 8.87 -7.30
N ILE A 245 -9.08 7.76 -6.99
CA ILE A 245 -9.62 6.41 -7.14
C ILE A 245 -9.98 5.78 -5.81
N THR A 246 -9.23 6.01 -4.73
CA THR A 246 -9.43 5.31 -3.46
C THR A 246 -10.71 5.76 -2.76
N THR A 247 -11.08 7.05 -2.82
CA THR A 247 -12.34 7.57 -2.26
C THR A 247 -13.60 7.08 -2.95
N GLN A 248 -13.47 6.45 -4.13
CA GLN A 248 -14.59 5.78 -4.80
C GLN A 248 -14.90 4.39 -4.20
N HIS A 249 -14.11 3.94 -3.22
CA HIS A 249 -14.16 2.60 -2.64
C HIS A 249 -14.44 2.65 -1.12
N GLY A 250 -15.41 3.47 -0.73
CA GLY A 250 -15.87 3.58 0.65
C GLY A 250 -16.84 2.46 1.01
N VAL A 251 -16.43 1.53 1.88
CA VAL A 251 -17.28 0.45 2.40
C VAL A 251 -18.07 0.95 3.61
N LEU A 252 -19.36 0.63 3.69
CA LEU A 252 -20.21 1.03 4.81
C LEU A 252 -19.66 0.48 6.14
N TYR A 253 -19.56 1.31 7.17
CA TYR A 253 -19.15 0.85 8.51
C TYR A 253 -20.08 -0.24 9.05
N THR A 254 -21.36 -0.25 8.66
CA THR A 254 -22.31 -1.31 9.03
C THR A 254 -21.93 -2.70 8.52
N HIS A 255 -21.09 -2.79 7.50
CA HIS A 255 -20.55 -4.04 6.96
C HIS A 255 -19.23 -4.46 7.61
N LEU A 256 -18.54 -3.55 8.30
CA LEU A 256 -17.22 -3.78 8.90
C LEU A 256 -17.30 -3.94 10.43
N ILE A 257 -18.17 -3.18 11.08
CA ILE A 257 -18.34 -3.14 12.53
C ILE A 257 -19.50 -4.03 12.94
N HIS A 258 -19.35 -4.71 14.08
CA HIS A 258 -20.45 -5.51 14.62
C HIS A 258 -21.67 -4.62 14.97
N PRO A 259 -22.92 -5.01 14.64
CA PRO A 259 -24.12 -4.16 14.78
C PRO A 259 -24.31 -3.58 16.19
N LYS A 260 -23.98 -4.29 17.26
CA LYS A 260 -24.10 -3.78 18.64
C LYS A 260 -23.17 -2.61 18.97
N LEU A 261 -22.11 -2.41 18.18
CA LEU A 261 -21.16 -1.29 18.37
C LEU A 261 -21.55 -0.07 17.51
N LEU A 262 -22.45 -0.20 16.55
CA LEU A 262 -22.75 0.89 15.63
C LEU A 262 -23.33 2.12 16.33
N ASP A 263 -24.25 1.91 17.26
CA ASP A 263 -24.98 2.97 17.97
C ASP A 263 -24.91 2.82 19.51
N GLY A 264 -24.12 1.85 19.99
CA GLY A 264 -23.91 1.56 21.41
C GLY A 264 -22.60 2.13 21.96
N PRO A 265 -22.35 1.97 23.25
CA PRO A 265 -21.07 2.30 23.85
C PRO A 265 -19.97 1.34 23.35
N LEU A 266 -18.72 1.81 23.45
CA LEU A 266 -17.59 0.92 23.23
C LEU A 266 -17.61 -0.21 24.27
N LEU A 267 -17.66 -1.44 23.81
CA LEU A 267 -17.64 -2.63 24.67
C LEU A 267 -16.18 -2.96 25.05
N ASN A 268 -15.97 -3.50 26.25
CA ASN A 268 -14.65 -3.99 26.65
C ASN A 268 -14.32 -5.32 25.95
N GLY A 269 -13.05 -5.74 25.98
CA GLY A 269 -12.59 -6.91 25.26
C GLY A 269 -13.22 -8.22 25.69
N ARG A 270 -13.62 -8.36 26.97
CA ARG A 270 -14.35 -9.55 27.43
C ARG A 270 -15.71 -9.65 26.76
N GLU A 271 -16.43 -8.53 26.67
CA GLU A 271 -17.71 -8.45 26.00
C GLU A 271 -17.57 -8.73 24.50
N LEU A 272 -16.56 -8.13 23.86
CA LEU A 272 -16.25 -8.37 22.44
C LEU A 272 -15.91 -9.85 22.19
N ALA A 273 -15.04 -10.45 23.01
CA ALA A 273 -14.62 -11.85 22.88
C ALA A 273 -15.75 -12.85 23.05
N GLN A 274 -16.81 -12.51 23.82
CA GLN A 274 -18.02 -13.36 23.95
C GLN A 274 -18.92 -13.31 22.73
N MET A 275 -18.83 -12.25 21.94
CA MET A 275 -19.79 -11.98 20.86
C MET A 275 -19.26 -12.29 19.48
N MET A 276 -17.93 -12.27 19.27
CA MET A 276 -17.33 -12.35 17.96
C MET A 276 -15.94 -12.99 17.98
N SER A 277 -15.40 -13.30 16.80
CA SER A 277 -14.03 -13.79 16.65
C SER A 277 -12.99 -12.72 17.07
N PRO A 278 -11.77 -13.12 17.49
CA PRO A 278 -10.71 -12.15 17.83
C PRO A 278 -10.45 -11.13 16.70
N LEU A 279 -10.40 -11.59 15.46
CA LEU A 279 -10.21 -10.75 14.29
C LEU A 279 -11.30 -9.67 14.18
N ARG A 280 -12.56 -10.06 14.33
CA ARG A 280 -13.68 -9.13 14.23
C ARG A 280 -13.79 -8.20 15.44
N ALA A 281 -13.44 -8.69 16.63
CA ALA A 281 -13.39 -7.89 17.83
C ALA A 281 -12.38 -6.75 17.70
N PHE A 282 -11.16 -7.06 17.24
CA PHE A 282 -10.10 -6.11 17.02
C PHE A 282 -10.49 -5.05 15.97
N THR A 283 -10.93 -5.50 14.77
CA THR A 283 -11.31 -4.57 13.69
C THR A 283 -12.49 -3.69 14.08
N SER A 284 -13.48 -4.23 14.77
CA SER A 284 -14.61 -3.43 15.28
C SER A 284 -14.18 -2.41 16.33
N ALA A 285 -13.22 -2.74 17.20
CA ALA A 285 -12.74 -1.84 18.25
C ALA A 285 -12.06 -0.60 17.67
N PHE A 286 -11.13 -0.76 16.71
CA PHE A 286 -10.47 0.42 16.15
C PHE A 286 -11.38 1.19 15.18
N LEU A 287 -12.22 0.52 14.39
CA LEU A 287 -13.15 1.19 13.47
C LEU A 287 -14.25 1.96 14.19
N TYR A 288 -14.60 1.59 15.42
CA TYR A 288 -15.58 2.32 16.24
C TYR A 288 -15.22 3.81 16.41
N ARG A 289 -13.96 4.10 16.80
CA ARG A 289 -13.51 5.48 16.96
C ARG A 289 -13.41 6.18 15.60
N VAL A 290 -12.83 5.53 14.59
CA VAL A 290 -12.68 6.10 13.25
C VAL A 290 -14.04 6.53 12.69
N ARG A 291 -15.06 5.66 12.80
CA ARG A 291 -16.43 6.02 12.41
C ARG A 291 -16.95 7.27 13.11
N ARG A 292 -16.65 7.38 14.42
CA ARG A 292 -17.07 8.56 15.18
C ARG A 292 -16.40 9.83 14.67
N VAL A 293 -15.10 9.78 14.41
CA VAL A 293 -14.34 10.91 13.84
C VAL A 293 -14.88 11.26 12.45
N THR A 294 -15.12 10.28 11.58
CA THR A 294 -15.71 10.46 10.25
C THR A 294 -17.04 11.22 10.32
N ARG A 295 -17.92 10.82 11.25
CA ARG A 295 -19.22 11.47 11.46
C ARG A 295 -19.10 12.89 12.07
N GLU A 296 -18.17 13.11 12.99
CA GLU A 296 -17.87 14.43 13.58
C GLU A 296 -17.35 15.42 12.52
N LEU A 297 -16.63 14.91 11.51
CA LEU A 297 -16.18 15.68 10.34
C LEU A 297 -17.28 15.90 9.28
N GLY A 298 -18.49 15.38 9.51
CA GLY A 298 -19.62 15.50 8.58
C GLY A 298 -19.47 14.70 7.27
N GLN A 299 -18.58 13.70 7.27
CA GLN A 299 -18.36 12.82 6.12
C GLN A 299 -19.41 11.70 6.07
N ALA A 300 -19.48 11.00 4.93
CA ALA A 300 -20.35 9.83 4.76
C ALA A 300 -19.98 8.70 5.74
N ASP A 301 -20.96 7.87 6.12
CA ASP A 301 -20.77 6.74 7.06
C ASP A 301 -20.12 5.54 6.36
N VAL A 302 -18.99 5.80 5.68
CA VAL A 302 -18.17 4.81 4.96
C VAL A 302 -16.73 4.89 5.42
N PHE A 303 -16.03 3.77 5.30
CA PHE A 303 -14.59 3.67 5.49
C PHE A 303 -13.93 3.50 4.12
N ASP A 304 -13.14 4.50 3.72
CA ASP A 304 -12.44 4.49 2.44
C ASP A 304 -11.30 3.47 2.48
N MET A 305 -11.27 2.59 1.48
CA MET A 305 -10.31 1.50 1.36
C MET A 305 -9.02 1.98 0.67
N HIS A 306 -8.33 2.99 1.25
CA HIS A 306 -7.14 3.58 0.63
C HIS A 306 -6.05 2.52 0.41
N ASP A 307 -5.50 1.97 1.46
CA ASP A 307 -4.42 0.99 1.41
C ASP A 307 -4.89 -0.39 0.93
N PRO A 308 -6.07 -0.90 1.36
CA PRO A 308 -6.57 -2.16 0.83
C PRO A 308 -6.74 -2.17 -0.68
N LEU A 309 -7.06 -1.02 -1.32
CA LEU A 309 -7.14 -0.90 -2.78
C LEU A 309 -5.76 -1.07 -3.43
N ALA A 310 -4.73 -0.42 -2.90
CA ALA A 310 -3.35 -0.56 -3.39
C ALA A 310 -2.84 -2.00 -3.22
N VAL A 311 -3.14 -2.62 -2.07
CA VAL A 311 -2.85 -4.04 -1.80
C VAL A 311 -3.57 -4.94 -2.81
N TRP A 312 -4.87 -4.72 -3.05
CA TRP A 312 -5.64 -5.46 -4.03
C TRP A 312 -5.06 -5.36 -5.44
N ALA A 313 -4.69 -4.13 -5.87
CA ALA A 313 -3.99 -3.92 -7.14
C ALA A 313 -2.70 -4.74 -7.21
N GLY A 314 -1.93 -4.79 -6.13
CA GLY A 314 -0.70 -5.58 -6.04
C GLY A 314 -0.94 -7.08 -6.16
N LEU A 315 -1.89 -7.61 -5.43
CA LEU A 315 -2.24 -9.02 -5.43
C LEU A 315 -2.71 -9.50 -6.81
N VAL A 316 -3.64 -8.77 -7.43
CA VAL A 316 -4.20 -9.11 -8.76
C VAL A 316 -3.12 -9.11 -9.84
N HIS A 317 -2.12 -8.25 -9.73
CA HIS A 317 -1.06 -8.11 -10.74
C HIS A 317 0.24 -8.80 -10.34
N ALA A 318 0.32 -9.46 -9.20
CA ALA A 318 1.55 -10.07 -8.69
C ALA A 318 2.19 -11.07 -9.68
N GLY A 319 1.37 -11.92 -10.31
CA GLY A 319 1.83 -12.89 -11.32
C GLY A 319 2.00 -12.34 -12.74
N SER A 320 1.55 -11.09 -13.01
CA SER A 320 1.58 -10.54 -14.37
C SER A 320 2.98 -10.03 -14.72
N PRO A 321 3.49 -10.23 -15.96
CA PRO A 321 4.76 -9.66 -16.39
C PRO A 321 4.82 -8.14 -16.23
N ARG A 322 6.02 -7.59 -16.03
CA ARG A 322 6.25 -6.15 -15.75
C ARG A 322 5.56 -5.21 -16.70
N HIS A 323 5.62 -5.51 -18.01
CA HIS A 323 5.09 -4.66 -19.08
C HIS A 323 3.75 -5.15 -19.64
N ALA A 324 3.16 -6.20 -19.04
CA ALA A 324 1.84 -6.65 -19.46
C ALA A 324 0.78 -5.57 -19.16
N PRO A 325 -0.26 -5.48 -20.00
CA PRO A 325 -1.44 -4.68 -19.67
C PRO A 325 -2.00 -5.05 -18.31
N LEU A 326 -2.65 -4.11 -17.65
CA LEU A 326 -3.39 -4.40 -16.42
C LEU A 326 -4.48 -5.45 -16.68
N VAL A 327 -4.79 -6.23 -15.66
CA VAL A 327 -5.84 -7.24 -15.71
C VAL A 327 -7.18 -6.58 -16.08
N LYS A 328 -8.05 -7.33 -16.78
CA LYS A 328 -9.37 -6.84 -17.19
C LYS A 328 -10.13 -6.24 -16.00
N GLY A 329 -10.69 -5.06 -16.19
CA GLY A 329 -11.37 -4.28 -15.15
C GLY A 329 -10.46 -3.27 -14.45
N TRP A 330 -9.15 -3.32 -14.67
CA TRP A 330 -8.19 -2.32 -14.18
C TRP A 330 -7.71 -1.43 -15.32
N GLY A 331 -7.50 -0.14 -15.01
CA GLY A 331 -6.98 0.84 -15.95
C GLY A 331 -6.07 1.85 -15.27
N ALA A 332 -5.14 2.38 -16.06
CA ALA A 332 -4.24 3.45 -15.62
C ALA A 332 -3.97 4.40 -16.79
N GLU A 333 -3.78 5.67 -16.47
CA GLU A 333 -3.43 6.71 -17.42
C GLU A 333 -2.11 7.36 -17.03
N GLN A 334 -1.36 7.83 -18.02
CA GLN A 334 -0.16 8.63 -17.82
C GLN A 334 -0.59 10.04 -17.40
N ARG A 335 -0.13 10.51 -16.24
CA ARG A 335 -0.41 11.86 -15.74
C ARG A 335 0.90 12.56 -15.42
N ASP A 336 1.03 13.80 -15.88
CA ASP A 336 2.14 14.68 -15.53
C ASP A 336 1.71 15.68 -14.46
N PHE A 337 2.48 15.74 -13.39
CA PHE A 337 2.28 16.62 -12.25
C PHE A 337 3.59 16.79 -11.48
N LEU A 338 3.71 17.85 -10.70
CA LEU A 338 4.83 18.10 -9.78
C LEU A 338 4.34 18.01 -8.34
N ILE A 339 5.25 17.73 -7.41
CA ILE A 339 4.94 17.77 -5.98
C ILE A 339 5.41 19.11 -5.40
N GLU A 340 4.46 19.85 -4.81
CA GLU A 340 4.79 21.07 -4.07
C GLU A 340 5.45 20.71 -2.72
N ARG A 341 6.71 21.15 -2.52
CA ARG A 341 7.52 20.72 -1.38
C ARG A 341 7.45 21.65 -0.18
N LYS A 342 7.19 22.96 -0.39
CA LYS A 342 7.40 24.03 0.62
C LYS A 342 6.24 25.00 0.76
N GLY A 343 5.17 24.88 -0.04
CA GLY A 343 4.05 25.80 -0.02
C GLY A 343 3.36 25.82 1.33
N GLU A 344 3.04 27.00 1.86
CA GLU A 344 2.35 27.17 3.15
C GLU A 344 0.96 26.46 3.14
N TYR A 345 0.23 26.58 2.03
CA TYR A 345 -1.12 25.99 1.86
C TYR A 345 -1.15 24.81 0.89
N THR A 346 -0.05 24.57 0.18
CA THR A 346 0.00 23.62 -0.93
C THR A 346 1.08 22.54 -0.75
N LYS A 347 1.71 22.47 0.43
CA LYS A 347 2.68 21.42 0.77
C LYS A 347 2.09 20.05 0.47
N GLY A 348 2.78 19.21 -0.29
CA GLY A 348 2.34 17.87 -0.67
C GLY A 348 1.33 17.82 -1.83
N MET A 349 0.89 18.97 -2.35
CA MET A 349 -0.05 19.04 -3.47
C MET A 349 0.56 18.43 -4.74
N CYS A 350 -0.22 17.62 -5.47
CA CYS A 350 0.07 17.26 -6.85
C CYS A 350 -0.32 18.41 -7.76
N VAL A 351 0.65 19.18 -8.21
CA VAL A 351 0.45 20.35 -9.08
C VAL A 351 0.29 19.90 -10.52
N VAL A 352 -0.95 19.86 -10.98
CA VAL A 352 -1.32 19.52 -12.37
C VAL A 352 -1.44 20.82 -13.18
N ASP A 353 -0.80 20.88 -14.35
CA ASP A 353 -0.97 22.02 -15.26
C ASP A 353 -2.36 21.95 -15.92
N ARG A 354 -3.26 22.84 -15.50
CA ARG A 354 -4.65 22.93 -15.97
C ARG A 354 -4.88 24.00 -17.03
N ARG A 355 -3.84 24.66 -17.53
CA ARG A 355 -3.98 25.77 -18.48
C ARG A 355 -4.52 25.39 -19.86
N GLY A 356 -4.85 24.16 -20.06
CA GLY A 356 -5.59 23.65 -21.21
C GLY A 356 -5.01 24.05 -22.57
N GLY A 357 -4.33 23.17 -23.25
CA GLY A 357 -3.77 23.42 -24.57
C GLY A 357 -2.53 22.61 -24.83
N THR A 358 -2.63 21.31 -24.66
CA THR A 358 -1.72 20.44 -25.42
C THR A 358 -2.14 20.53 -26.86
N ASP A 359 -1.33 21.14 -27.73
CA ASP A 359 -1.38 20.73 -29.12
C ASP A 359 -1.09 19.22 -29.13
N LYS A 360 -1.52 18.54 -30.18
CA LYS A 360 -1.31 17.10 -30.35
C LYS A 360 0.17 16.67 -30.29
N THR A 361 1.08 17.60 -30.03
CA THR A 361 2.53 17.44 -29.94
C THR A 361 3.06 17.54 -28.48
N GLY A 362 2.18 17.73 -27.45
CA GLY A 362 2.58 17.71 -26.04
C GLY A 362 3.36 18.93 -25.56
N GLY A 363 3.37 20.02 -26.32
CA GLY A 363 4.05 21.26 -25.96
C GLY A 363 3.14 22.26 -25.24
N VAL A 364 3.55 22.79 -24.11
CA VAL A 364 2.92 23.94 -23.46
C VAL A 364 3.04 25.14 -24.39
N ARG A 365 1.93 25.81 -24.73
CA ARG A 365 1.95 27.07 -25.49
C ARG A 365 2.61 28.15 -24.65
N ASP A 366 3.72 28.71 -25.17
CA ASP A 366 4.28 29.96 -24.64
C ASP A 366 3.25 31.08 -24.74
N ILE A 367 2.85 31.60 -23.62
CA ILE A 367 2.21 32.90 -23.54
C ILE A 367 3.26 33.83 -23.00
N ASP A 368 3.73 34.75 -23.86
CA ASP A 368 4.58 35.89 -23.55
C ASP A 368 5.95 35.59 -22.91
N GLY A 369 6.86 34.96 -23.65
CA GLY A 369 8.30 35.11 -23.44
C GLY A 369 8.90 34.76 -22.07
N ILE A 370 8.15 34.06 -21.19
CA ILE A 370 8.69 33.53 -19.95
C ILE A 370 9.45 32.26 -20.26
N GLN A 371 10.73 32.38 -20.46
CA GLN A 371 11.67 31.26 -20.49
C GLN A 371 11.67 30.63 -19.10
N GLY A 372 11.13 29.44 -18.99
CA GLY A 372 11.14 28.80 -17.69
C GLY A 372 10.60 27.39 -17.55
N ILE A 373 10.60 26.57 -18.58
CA ILE A 373 10.71 25.10 -18.46
C ILE A 373 11.25 24.61 -19.78
N ASP A 374 12.43 23.99 -19.75
CA ASP A 374 13.12 23.50 -20.93
C ASP A 374 12.26 22.60 -21.81
N LYS A 375 11.88 23.08 -23.00
CA LYS A 375 11.22 22.29 -24.07
C LYS A 375 12.05 21.10 -24.56
N ALA A 376 13.32 20.99 -24.15
CA ALA A 376 14.24 19.96 -24.62
C ALA A 376 13.97 18.57 -24.08
N ASN A 377 13.10 18.41 -23.07
CA ASN A 377 12.87 17.12 -22.37
C ASN A 377 11.43 16.56 -22.44
N SER A 378 10.56 17.11 -23.29
CA SER A 378 9.25 16.46 -23.53
C SER A 378 9.44 15.20 -24.38
N ARG A 379 9.83 14.09 -23.72
CA ARG A 379 9.76 12.77 -24.33
C ARG A 379 8.28 12.38 -24.44
N PRO A 380 7.80 11.90 -25.60
CA PRO A 380 6.44 11.35 -25.70
C PRO A 380 6.32 10.17 -24.72
N ASN A 381 5.28 10.16 -23.86
CA ASN A 381 4.98 9.21 -22.78
C ASN A 381 5.74 9.41 -21.45
N VAL A 382 6.08 10.62 -21.07
CA VAL A 382 6.68 10.90 -19.76
C VAL A 382 5.57 11.31 -18.78
N GLY A 383 5.27 10.46 -17.82
CA GLY A 383 4.28 10.70 -16.78
C GLY A 383 4.28 9.54 -15.78
N VAL A 384 3.61 9.75 -14.66
CA VAL A 384 3.32 8.69 -13.70
C VAL A 384 2.08 7.92 -14.16
N LYS A 385 2.11 6.59 -14.11
CA LYS A 385 0.91 5.76 -14.35
C LYS A 385 -0.01 5.89 -13.13
N VAL A 386 -1.15 6.52 -13.32
CA VAL A 386 -2.16 6.75 -12.28
C VAL A 386 -3.30 5.78 -12.51
N LEU A 387 -3.68 5.00 -11.50
CA LEU A 387 -4.85 4.11 -11.57
C LEU A 387 -6.12 4.94 -11.68
N THR A 388 -6.93 4.65 -12.70
CA THR A 388 -8.18 5.37 -13.02
C THR A 388 -9.39 4.46 -13.08
N LEU A 389 -9.19 3.15 -13.11
CA LEU A 389 -10.26 2.16 -13.17
C LEU A 389 -9.91 0.93 -12.33
N THR A 390 -10.90 0.42 -11.61
CA THR A 390 -10.89 -0.85 -10.87
C THR A 390 -12.15 -1.65 -11.21
N PRO A 391 -12.28 -2.91 -10.78
CA PRO A 391 -13.54 -3.65 -10.87
C PRO A 391 -14.70 -3.05 -10.07
N GLY A 392 -14.44 -2.02 -9.25
CA GLY A 392 -15.43 -1.21 -8.53
C GLY A 392 -15.62 -1.59 -7.07
N LEU A 393 -16.41 -0.76 -6.36
CA LEU A 393 -16.66 -0.86 -4.92
C LEU A 393 -17.16 -2.25 -4.50
N ALA A 394 -18.14 -2.82 -5.20
CA ALA A 394 -18.69 -4.12 -4.84
C ALA A 394 -17.63 -5.23 -4.85
N ALA A 395 -16.66 -5.17 -5.77
CA ALA A 395 -15.62 -6.18 -5.87
C ALA A 395 -14.60 -6.12 -4.73
N ILE A 396 -14.21 -4.92 -4.27
CA ILE A 396 -13.32 -4.79 -3.11
C ILE A 396 -14.06 -5.11 -1.81
N GLU A 397 -15.32 -4.72 -1.69
CA GLU A 397 -16.15 -5.08 -0.54
C GLU A 397 -16.32 -6.60 -0.42
N ASP A 398 -16.66 -7.28 -1.51
CA ASP A 398 -16.73 -8.74 -1.54
C ASP A 398 -15.41 -9.39 -1.16
N LEU A 399 -14.28 -8.85 -1.65
CA LEU A 399 -12.95 -9.35 -1.32
C LEU A 399 -12.65 -9.22 0.19
N ILE A 400 -12.90 -8.05 0.77
CA ILE A 400 -12.66 -7.79 2.19
C ILE A 400 -13.57 -8.68 3.06
N ILE A 401 -14.85 -8.79 2.73
CA ILE A 401 -15.77 -9.64 3.47
C ILE A 401 -15.38 -11.12 3.34
N GLU A 402 -15.03 -11.58 2.16
CA GLU A 402 -14.63 -12.98 1.95
C GLU A 402 -13.33 -13.33 2.67
N LYS A 403 -12.34 -12.47 2.59
CA LYS A 403 -11.00 -12.72 3.16
C LYS A 403 -10.94 -12.48 4.67
N LEU A 404 -11.60 -11.42 5.18
CA LEU A 404 -11.43 -10.98 6.57
C LEU A 404 -12.68 -11.16 7.44
N PHE A 405 -13.88 -11.08 6.87
CA PHE A 405 -15.15 -11.07 7.61
C PHE A 405 -16.12 -12.16 7.17
N TRP A 406 -15.60 -13.33 6.79
CA TRP A 406 -16.40 -14.45 6.28
C TRP A 406 -17.46 -14.97 7.25
N ASP A 407 -17.31 -14.75 8.57
CA ASP A 407 -18.27 -15.05 9.61
C ASP A 407 -19.56 -14.22 9.49
N LEU A 408 -19.50 -13.06 8.83
CA LEU A 408 -20.69 -12.26 8.50
C LEU A 408 -21.67 -12.99 7.58
N ARG A 409 -21.15 -13.78 6.63
CA ARG A 409 -21.99 -14.57 5.69
C ARG A 409 -22.70 -15.75 6.35
N GLN A 410 -22.27 -16.15 7.55
CA GLN A 410 -22.89 -17.26 8.28
C GLN A 410 -24.03 -16.82 9.20
N THR A 411 -24.22 -15.51 9.37
CA THR A 411 -25.18 -14.92 10.31
C THR A 411 -26.41 -14.32 9.60
N ILE A 412 -26.41 -14.31 8.26
CA ILE A 412 -27.52 -13.92 7.39
C ILE A 412 -28.15 -15.19 6.80
#